data_33dc61514e1bdd9068d1a6a9d7e7ede5
#
_entry.id   33dc61514e1bdd9068d1a6a9d7e7ede5
#
_cell.length_a   1.000
_cell.length_b   1.000
_cell.length_c   1.000
_cell.angle_alpha   90.00
_cell.angle_beta   90.00
_cell.angle_gamma   90.00
#
_symmetry.space_group_name_H-M   'P 1'
#
loop_
_entity.id
_entity.type
_entity.pdbx_description
1 polymer ?
#
loop_
_entity_poly.entity_id
_entity_poly.type
_entity_poly.pdbx_seq_one_letter_code
_entity_poly.pdbx_strand_id
1 'polypeptide(L)'
;IESKDNTYRGKEEHEYKKSGLTVSLGGALITAKDNVIRPIKKAGQAHDGLLGKLYAADAGFNLHDAVKTYKNIGNVKKGLTLDVSLGTQSAKSDSRYQGTEAKESRIVSQGNIRIKSDENIAVKGSQITGENVTLQAGKDIRLTAAENRKTTEGNSRSKGAGITASFGIGGLQNVGISAGKSKGNMEEEIITHTGSAVTAKETLAMESGKDIDIKGSKAGGKKVEIKTGNNLSIESLQDSHAYHSRDKESGIYLQRDRIARPDTGKKKMDDPYFSIGKKTETTDSTYTSVTKQAGIYAGKEGYDIQVKGNTHLKGAVIDSKAPAEKNKLTTGTLTWENIDNKAEYKTGGHGISYNGKIGRGDKNDPLDSWTNNRYGKDTITGQRNGMNKITETIYGSKIPLNERGILNTPIPSVKGKAGTTTTSAVSKGTLTITDKENQKQDIEKLNRNTENSLNKLKEIFDKTKVEERKRLLEELGIVGNRAIHEIASHNGWKDGSTEKVALHGMLGAI
;
A
#
# COMPACT_ATOMS: atom_id res chain seq x y z
N ILE A 1 -32.01 -18.28 12.87
CA ILE A 1 -31.37 -18.68 11.61
C ILE A 1 -30.02 -17.97 11.57
N GLU A 2 -28.95 -18.74 11.60
CA GLU A 2 -27.60 -18.16 11.67
C GLU A 2 -26.71 -18.74 10.59
N SER A 3 -25.80 -17.91 10.08
CA SER A 3 -24.65 -18.35 9.29
C SER A 3 -23.74 -19.22 10.13
N LYS A 4 -23.00 -20.10 9.50
CA LYS A 4 -21.94 -20.88 10.15
C LYS A 4 -20.58 -20.35 9.73
N ASP A 5 -19.70 -20.14 10.70
CA ASP A 5 -18.37 -19.67 10.43
C ASP A 5 -17.49 -20.77 9.84
N ASN A 6 -16.87 -20.49 8.72
CA ASN A 6 -15.79 -21.27 8.16
C ASN A 6 -14.46 -20.64 8.60
N THR A 7 -13.70 -21.38 9.40
CA THR A 7 -12.38 -20.92 9.86
C THR A 7 -11.28 -21.51 9.01
N TYR A 8 -10.30 -20.73 8.66
CA TYR A 8 -9.13 -21.16 7.92
C TYR A 8 -7.85 -20.53 8.46
N ARG A 9 -6.78 -21.26 8.33
CA ARG A 9 -5.44 -20.81 8.68
C ARG A 9 -4.42 -21.40 7.72
N GLY A 10 -3.36 -20.67 7.44
CA GLY A 10 -2.25 -21.17 6.64
C GLY A 10 -0.94 -20.52 7.05
N LYS A 11 0.13 -21.15 6.65
CA LYS A 11 1.49 -20.67 6.82
C LYS A 11 2.24 -20.94 5.52
N GLU A 12 2.91 -19.93 5.03
CA GLU A 12 3.85 -20.02 3.91
C GLU A 12 5.24 -19.69 4.44
N GLU A 13 6.21 -20.50 4.09
CA GLU A 13 7.59 -20.32 4.52
C GLU A 13 8.52 -20.53 3.32
N HIS A 14 9.35 -19.54 3.03
CA HIS A 14 10.36 -19.61 1.99
C HIS A 14 11.74 -19.42 2.61
N GLU A 15 12.62 -20.36 2.37
CA GLU A 15 13.99 -20.27 2.80
C GLU A 15 14.93 -20.44 1.59
N TYR A 16 15.88 -19.53 1.48
CA TYR A 16 16.91 -19.56 0.46
C TYR A 16 18.28 -19.45 1.13
N LYS A 17 19.16 -20.38 0.81
CA LYS A 17 20.57 -20.35 1.24
C LYS A 17 21.46 -20.62 0.04
N LYS A 18 22.45 -19.79 -0.13
CA LYS A 18 23.51 -19.96 -1.13
C LYS A 18 24.84 -19.63 -0.51
N SER A 19 25.80 -20.51 -0.67
CA SER A 19 27.21 -20.27 -0.31
C SER A 19 28.13 -20.88 -1.36
N GLY A 20 29.27 -20.30 -1.57
CA GLY A 20 30.25 -20.87 -2.46
C GLY A 20 31.04 -19.86 -3.29
N LEU A 21 31.84 -20.40 -4.14
CA LEU A 21 32.66 -19.69 -5.13
C LEU A 21 31.83 -19.45 -6.38
N THR A 22 31.81 -18.21 -6.86
CA THR A 22 31.24 -17.85 -8.15
C THR A 22 32.30 -17.21 -9.01
N VAL A 23 32.41 -17.66 -10.25
CA VAL A 23 33.27 -17.07 -11.25
C VAL A 23 32.43 -16.53 -12.38
N SER A 24 32.63 -15.27 -12.76
CA SER A 24 31.87 -14.59 -13.81
C SER A 24 32.79 -13.67 -14.64
N LEU A 25 32.36 -13.41 -15.86
CA LEU A 25 32.95 -12.31 -16.64
C LEU A 25 32.41 -10.99 -16.10
N GLY A 26 33.30 -10.06 -15.87
CA GLY A 26 33.04 -8.71 -15.40
C GLY A 26 33.86 -7.66 -16.16
N GLY A 27 34.04 -6.53 -15.50
CA GLY A 27 34.83 -5.41 -16.01
C GLY A 27 33.96 -4.34 -16.67
N ALA A 28 34.63 -3.27 -17.10
CA ALA A 28 33.98 -2.05 -17.56
C ALA A 28 32.98 -2.25 -18.70
N LEU A 29 33.25 -3.15 -19.62
CA LEU A 29 32.36 -3.41 -20.77
C LEU A 29 31.11 -4.20 -20.39
N ILE A 30 31.23 -5.23 -19.57
CA ILE A 30 30.07 -6.00 -19.09
C ILE A 30 29.16 -5.10 -18.27
N THR A 31 29.75 -4.30 -17.44
CA THR A 31 29.11 -3.30 -16.62
C THR A 31 28.36 -2.24 -17.43
N ALA A 32 29.02 -1.68 -18.44
CA ALA A 32 28.40 -0.70 -19.32
C ALA A 32 27.15 -1.30 -20.01
N LYS A 33 27.27 -2.54 -20.50
CA LYS A 33 26.14 -3.29 -21.06
C LYS A 33 25.00 -3.45 -20.05
N ASP A 34 25.30 -3.92 -18.84
CA ASP A 34 24.28 -4.18 -17.81
C ASP A 34 23.58 -2.91 -17.36
N ASN A 35 24.32 -1.80 -17.25
CA ASN A 35 23.77 -0.49 -16.90
C ASN A 35 22.78 0.04 -17.96
N VAL A 36 22.95 -0.32 -19.21
CA VAL A 36 22.00 0.05 -20.28
C VAL A 36 20.80 -0.91 -20.28
N ILE A 37 21.03 -2.21 -20.21
CA ILE A 37 19.97 -3.21 -20.38
C ILE A 37 19.00 -3.23 -19.21
N ARG A 38 19.46 -3.04 -17.97
CA ARG A 38 18.57 -3.09 -16.78
C ARG A 38 17.50 -2.01 -16.79
N PRO A 39 17.81 -0.71 -16.98
CA PRO A 39 16.77 0.32 -17.09
C PRO A 39 15.81 0.07 -18.25
N ILE A 40 16.28 -0.44 -19.39
CA ILE A 40 15.40 -0.80 -20.51
C ILE A 40 14.39 -1.87 -20.11
N LYS A 41 14.84 -2.94 -19.42
CA LYS A 41 13.93 -3.98 -18.89
C LYS A 41 12.94 -3.42 -17.88
N LYS A 42 13.41 -2.56 -16.97
CA LYS A 42 12.53 -1.90 -16.00
C LYS A 42 11.51 -0.98 -16.70
N ALA A 43 11.90 -0.26 -17.76
CA ALA A 43 10.99 0.57 -18.54
C ALA A 43 9.84 -0.26 -19.17
N GLY A 44 10.16 -1.45 -19.68
CA GLY A 44 9.16 -2.37 -20.23
C GLY A 44 8.26 -3.04 -19.19
N GLN A 45 8.63 -3.01 -17.91
CA GLN A 45 7.87 -3.60 -16.81
C GLN A 45 7.10 -2.56 -15.98
N ALA A 46 7.35 -1.27 -16.20
CA ALA A 46 6.70 -0.19 -15.46
C ALA A 46 5.25 -0.04 -15.95
N HIS A 47 4.28 -0.06 -15.03
CA HIS A 47 2.88 0.24 -15.30
C HIS A 47 2.64 1.75 -15.34
N ASP A 48 3.45 2.53 -14.61
CA ASP A 48 3.44 4.00 -14.68
C ASP A 48 4.24 4.49 -15.89
N GLY A 49 3.57 5.22 -16.80
CA GLY A 49 4.17 5.69 -18.04
C GLY A 49 5.31 6.72 -17.83
N LEU A 50 5.28 7.51 -16.74
CA LEU A 50 6.35 8.44 -16.42
C LEU A 50 7.57 7.70 -15.87
N LEU A 51 7.35 6.71 -15.01
CA LEU A 51 8.42 5.83 -14.51
C LEU A 51 9.11 5.10 -15.66
N GLY A 52 8.36 4.59 -16.64
CA GLY A 52 8.91 4.00 -17.86
C GLY A 52 9.81 4.96 -18.64
N LYS A 53 9.38 6.22 -18.80
CA LYS A 53 10.18 7.27 -19.46
C LYS A 53 11.45 7.63 -18.69
N LEU A 54 11.40 7.67 -17.35
CA LEU A 54 12.56 7.91 -16.51
C LEU A 54 13.59 6.77 -16.62
N TYR A 55 13.15 5.52 -16.62
CA TYR A 55 14.05 4.39 -16.88
C TYR A 55 14.66 4.43 -18.27
N ALA A 56 13.92 4.85 -19.29
CA ALA A 56 14.46 5.04 -20.63
C ALA A 56 15.51 6.16 -20.67
N ALA A 57 15.27 7.27 -19.96
CA ALA A 57 16.25 8.35 -19.81
C ALA A 57 17.52 7.89 -19.07
N ASP A 58 17.38 7.15 -17.97
CA ASP A 58 18.54 6.54 -17.28
C ASP A 58 19.33 5.59 -18.21
N ALA A 59 18.65 4.80 -19.03
CA ALA A 59 19.29 3.98 -20.05
C ALA A 59 20.08 4.83 -21.07
N GLY A 60 19.52 5.96 -21.51
CA GLY A 60 20.17 6.91 -22.41
C GLY A 60 21.45 7.50 -21.83
N PHE A 61 21.42 7.96 -20.59
CA PHE A 61 22.61 8.44 -19.90
C PHE A 61 23.66 7.32 -19.72
N ASN A 62 23.23 6.11 -19.38
CA ASN A 62 24.13 4.97 -19.26
C ASN A 62 24.73 4.56 -20.60
N LEU A 63 24.00 4.68 -21.70
CA LEU A 63 24.54 4.44 -23.05
C LEU A 63 25.62 5.47 -23.41
N HIS A 64 25.38 6.75 -23.11
CA HIS A 64 26.39 7.79 -23.31
C HIS A 64 27.68 7.46 -22.55
N ASP A 65 27.56 7.11 -21.26
CA ASP A 65 28.68 6.71 -20.43
C ASP A 65 29.38 5.43 -20.96
N ALA A 66 28.62 4.47 -21.48
CA ALA A 66 29.15 3.26 -22.07
C ALA A 66 30.00 3.54 -23.32
N VAL A 67 29.53 4.43 -24.20
CA VAL A 67 30.26 4.87 -25.40
C VAL A 67 31.56 5.57 -25.00
N LYS A 68 31.51 6.49 -24.03
CA LYS A 68 32.67 7.19 -23.50
C LYS A 68 33.70 6.22 -22.90
N THR A 69 33.22 5.24 -22.16
CA THR A 69 34.03 4.17 -21.59
C THR A 69 34.72 3.34 -22.66
N TYR A 70 33.97 2.94 -23.71
CA TYR A 70 34.52 2.16 -24.82
C TYR A 70 35.64 2.92 -25.56
N LYS A 71 35.41 4.21 -25.81
CA LYS A 71 36.43 5.09 -26.44
C LYS A 71 37.73 5.20 -25.59
N ASN A 72 37.57 5.28 -24.25
CA ASN A 72 38.70 5.44 -23.33
C ASN A 72 39.49 4.16 -23.10
N ILE A 73 38.87 2.99 -23.25
CA ILE A 73 39.51 1.69 -23.05
C ILE A 73 40.50 1.37 -24.20
N GLY A 74 40.20 1.84 -25.41
CA GLY A 74 41.06 1.65 -26.60
C GLY A 74 41.29 0.20 -27.03
N ASN A 75 40.99 -0.78 -26.18
CA ASN A 75 41.13 -2.21 -26.46
C ASN A 75 40.13 -3.01 -25.61
N VAL A 76 39.27 -3.78 -26.24
CA VAL A 76 38.20 -4.61 -25.60
C VAL A 76 38.76 -5.53 -24.50
N LYS A 77 39.94 -6.13 -24.73
CA LYS A 77 40.56 -7.02 -23.75
C LYS A 77 40.91 -6.32 -22.44
N LYS A 78 41.23 -5.02 -22.46
CA LYS A 78 41.52 -4.24 -21.24
C LYS A 78 40.26 -3.91 -20.43
N GLY A 79 39.08 -3.97 -21.04
CA GLY A 79 37.79 -3.71 -20.41
C GLY A 79 37.09 -4.93 -19.83
N LEU A 80 37.71 -6.11 -19.94
CA LEU A 80 37.16 -7.35 -19.39
C LEU A 80 37.96 -7.82 -18.17
N THR A 81 37.23 -8.34 -17.18
CA THR A 81 37.79 -9.00 -15.99
C THR A 81 37.17 -10.37 -15.79
N LEU A 82 37.89 -11.22 -15.11
CA LEU A 82 37.36 -12.42 -14.48
C LEU A 82 37.09 -12.09 -13.01
N ASP A 83 35.82 -12.09 -12.63
CA ASP A 83 35.42 -11.78 -11.27
C ASP A 83 35.20 -13.07 -10.51
N VAL A 84 35.95 -13.23 -9.43
CA VAL A 84 35.85 -14.35 -8.50
C VAL A 84 35.23 -13.85 -7.21
N SER A 85 34.15 -14.47 -6.77
CA SER A 85 33.52 -14.12 -5.51
C SER A 85 33.29 -15.36 -4.65
N LEU A 86 33.65 -15.25 -3.38
CA LEU A 86 33.32 -16.21 -2.34
C LEU A 86 32.37 -15.56 -1.35
N GLY A 87 31.18 -16.14 -1.16
CA GLY A 87 30.21 -15.52 -0.30
C GLY A 87 29.11 -16.44 0.19
N THR A 88 28.34 -15.92 1.14
CA THR A 88 27.14 -16.55 1.66
C THR A 88 25.96 -15.60 1.56
N GLN A 89 24.82 -16.14 1.23
CA GLN A 89 23.53 -15.41 1.26
C GLN A 89 22.47 -16.31 1.83
N SER A 90 21.67 -15.78 2.75
CA SER A 90 20.47 -16.46 3.22
C SER A 90 19.32 -15.48 3.26
N ALA A 91 18.15 -15.95 2.87
CA ALA A 91 16.90 -15.22 3.01
C ALA A 91 15.86 -16.19 3.57
N LYS A 92 15.04 -15.70 4.47
CA LYS A 92 13.88 -16.41 5.02
C LYS A 92 12.72 -15.45 5.07
N SER A 93 11.57 -15.89 4.56
CA SER A 93 10.30 -15.21 4.75
C SER A 93 9.28 -16.21 5.27
N ASP A 94 8.49 -15.78 6.23
CA ASP A 94 7.33 -16.50 6.72
C ASP A 94 6.12 -15.58 6.66
N SER A 95 5.00 -16.12 6.22
CA SER A 95 3.69 -15.49 6.24
C SER A 95 2.69 -16.42 6.89
N ARG A 96 1.90 -15.89 7.81
CA ARG A 96 0.82 -16.59 8.48
C ARG A 96 -0.46 -15.84 8.22
N TYR A 97 -1.48 -16.57 7.85
CA TYR A 97 -2.81 -16.01 7.71
C TYR A 97 -3.84 -16.87 8.44
N GLN A 98 -4.81 -16.21 9.01
CA GLN A 98 -5.97 -16.84 9.62
C GLN A 98 -7.20 -15.99 9.36
N GLY A 99 -8.35 -16.65 9.34
CA GLY A 99 -9.58 -15.92 9.16
C GLY A 99 -10.82 -16.75 9.48
N THR A 100 -11.91 -16.01 9.57
CA THR A 100 -13.27 -16.52 9.66
C THR A 100 -14.08 -15.92 8.52
N GLU A 101 -14.89 -16.75 7.87
CA GLU A 101 -15.82 -16.35 6.82
C GLU A 101 -17.18 -16.94 7.10
N ALA A 102 -18.19 -16.11 7.25
CA ALA A 102 -19.55 -16.56 7.47
C ALA A 102 -20.14 -17.21 6.20
N LYS A 103 -20.57 -18.43 6.30
CA LYS A 103 -21.33 -19.13 5.25
C LYS A 103 -22.82 -18.94 5.52
N GLU A 104 -23.49 -18.29 4.60
CA GLU A 104 -24.91 -17.96 4.68
C GLU A 104 -25.78 -19.23 4.81
N SER A 105 -26.73 -19.20 5.75
CA SER A 105 -27.87 -20.10 5.73
C SER A 105 -29.01 -19.46 4.92
N ARG A 106 -29.76 -20.28 4.18
CA ARG A 106 -30.81 -19.78 3.29
C ARG A 106 -32.10 -20.53 3.49
N ILE A 107 -33.21 -19.77 3.63
CA ILE A 107 -34.57 -20.29 3.53
C ILE A 107 -35.17 -19.66 2.26
N VAL A 108 -35.51 -20.49 1.29
CA VAL A 108 -36.08 -20.04 0.01
C VAL A 108 -37.35 -20.83 -0.28
N SER A 109 -38.43 -20.11 -0.55
CA SER A 109 -39.71 -20.70 -0.96
C SER A 109 -40.28 -19.93 -2.18
N GLN A 110 -40.96 -20.63 -3.07
CA GLN A 110 -41.76 -20.00 -4.12
C GLN A 110 -43.12 -19.49 -3.59
N GLY A 111 -43.57 -20.02 -2.45
CA GLY A 111 -44.76 -19.61 -1.76
C GLY A 111 -44.50 -18.72 -0.54
N ASN A 112 -45.47 -18.67 0.34
CA ASN A 112 -45.41 -17.87 1.57
C ASN A 112 -44.49 -18.49 2.61
N ILE A 113 -43.78 -17.65 3.34
CA ILE A 113 -42.98 -18.01 4.53
C ILE A 113 -43.57 -17.30 5.74
N ARG A 114 -43.90 -18.05 6.78
CA ARG A 114 -44.30 -17.51 8.08
C ARG A 114 -43.44 -18.08 9.18
N ILE A 115 -42.78 -17.19 9.92
CA ILE A 115 -41.97 -17.53 11.10
C ILE A 115 -42.60 -16.81 12.29
N LYS A 116 -43.03 -17.60 13.28
CA LYS A 116 -43.59 -17.09 14.52
C LYS A 116 -42.82 -17.59 15.73
N SER A 117 -42.59 -16.72 16.71
CA SER A 117 -41.96 -17.03 17.99
C SER A 117 -42.66 -16.24 19.09
N ASP A 118 -42.89 -16.84 20.24
CA ASP A 118 -43.38 -16.12 21.42
C ASP A 118 -42.27 -15.31 22.11
N GLU A 119 -41.00 -15.59 21.78
CA GLU A 119 -39.83 -14.88 22.26
C GLU A 119 -39.20 -14.05 21.12
N ASN A 120 -38.01 -14.36 20.70
CA ASN A 120 -37.24 -13.59 19.72
C ASN A 120 -37.11 -14.32 18.36
N ILE A 121 -37.00 -13.56 17.30
CA ILE A 121 -36.55 -14.05 15.99
C ILE A 121 -35.18 -13.40 15.70
N ALA A 122 -34.15 -14.23 15.48
CA ALA A 122 -32.82 -13.78 15.09
C ALA A 122 -32.43 -14.36 13.74
N VAL A 123 -31.96 -13.50 12.83
CA VAL A 123 -31.40 -13.86 11.53
C VAL A 123 -30.02 -13.21 11.45
N LYS A 124 -28.94 -14.02 11.43
CA LYS A 124 -27.56 -13.54 11.40
C LYS A 124 -26.83 -14.06 10.18
N GLY A 125 -26.31 -13.17 9.33
CA GLY A 125 -25.55 -13.51 8.13
C GLY A 125 -26.29 -14.48 7.20
N SER A 126 -27.61 -14.39 7.08
CA SER A 126 -28.46 -15.40 6.46
C SER A 126 -29.58 -14.79 5.63
N GLN A 127 -30.18 -15.56 4.74
CA GLN A 127 -31.18 -15.08 3.80
C GLN A 127 -32.53 -15.81 3.97
N ILE A 128 -33.62 -15.05 3.92
CA ILE A 128 -34.99 -15.56 3.84
C ILE A 128 -35.65 -14.93 2.60
N THR A 129 -36.12 -15.76 1.67
CA THR A 129 -36.77 -15.29 0.45
C THR A 129 -38.04 -16.09 0.17
N GLY A 130 -39.19 -15.40 -0.01
CA GLY A 130 -40.48 -16.01 -0.29
C GLY A 130 -41.37 -15.11 -1.14
N GLU A 131 -42.59 -15.63 -1.48
CA GLU A 131 -43.61 -14.82 -2.14
C GLU A 131 -44.10 -13.73 -1.19
N ASN A 132 -44.67 -14.11 -0.07
CA ASN A 132 -44.92 -13.25 1.09
C ASN A 132 -44.07 -13.79 2.24
N VAL A 133 -43.46 -12.89 3.02
CA VAL A 133 -42.67 -13.26 4.21
C VAL A 133 -43.23 -12.57 5.42
N THR A 134 -43.58 -13.35 6.44
CA THR A 134 -44.10 -12.83 7.72
C THR A 134 -43.17 -13.27 8.85
N LEU A 135 -42.63 -12.31 9.60
CA LEU A 135 -41.90 -12.55 10.84
C LEU A 135 -42.70 -11.97 11.99
N GLN A 136 -43.08 -12.79 12.98
CA GLN A 136 -43.84 -12.38 14.15
C GLN A 136 -43.17 -12.84 15.42
N ALA A 137 -42.69 -11.91 16.24
CA ALA A 137 -42.03 -12.18 17.52
C ALA A 137 -42.79 -11.59 18.69
N GLY A 138 -42.92 -12.33 19.78
CA GLY A 138 -43.48 -11.82 21.03
C GLY A 138 -42.57 -10.80 21.71
N LYS A 139 -41.23 -10.86 21.45
CA LYS A 139 -40.25 -9.89 21.93
C LYS A 139 -39.56 -9.20 20.74
N ASP A 140 -38.34 -9.57 20.41
CA ASP A 140 -37.50 -8.84 19.46
C ASP A 140 -37.34 -9.55 18.11
N ILE A 141 -37.18 -8.77 17.04
CA ILE A 141 -36.69 -9.26 15.74
C ILE A 141 -35.33 -8.64 15.49
N ARG A 142 -34.29 -9.48 15.27
CA ARG A 142 -32.95 -9.04 15.00
C ARG A 142 -32.45 -9.59 13.68
N LEU A 143 -32.15 -8.68 12.74
CA LEU A 143 -31.52 -8.96 11.47
C LEU A 143 -30.08 -8.41 11.53
N THR A 144 -29.08 -9.25 11.73
CA THR A 144 -27.71 -8.82 11.95
C THR A 144 -26.75 -9.42 10.93
N ALA A 145 -25.74 -8.66 10.55
CA ALA A 145 -24.65 -9.18 9.75
C ALA A 145 -23.73 -10.09 10.58
N ALA A 146 -23.12 -11.05 9.93
CA ALA A 146 -21.99 -11.79 10.45
C ALA A 146 -20.68 -11.12 10.03
N GLU A 147 -19.71 -11.05 10.94
CA GLU A 147 -18.39 -10.51 10.68
C GLU A 147 -17.51 -11.57 10.01
N ASN A 148 -16.81 -11.18 8.94
CA ASN A 148 -15.73 -11.93 8.35
C ASN A 148 -14.43 -11.21 8.69
N ARG A 149 -13.43 -11.94 9.16
CA ARG A 149 -12.15 -11.38 9.56
C ARG A 149 -11.02 -12.18 8.94
N LYS A 150 -10.06 -11.48 8.36
CA LYS A 150 -8.81 -12.06 7.87
C LYS A 150 -7.65 -11.27 8.46
N THR A 151 -6.71 -11.96 9.10
CA THR A 151 -5.45 -11.40 9.55
C THR A 151 -4.31 -12.08 8.82
N THR A 152 -3.32 -11.29 8.42
CA THR A 152 -2.09 -11.77 7.78
C THR A 152 -0.90 -11.13 8.48
N GLU A 153 0.05 -11.95 8.93
CA GLU A 153 1.32 -11.52 9.50
C GLU A 153 2.45 -12.04 8.64
N GLY A 154 3.38 -11.17 8.27
CA GLY A 154 4.53 -11.54 7.46
C GLY A 154 5.84 -11.09 8.11
N ASN A 155 6.85 -11.94 8.06
CA ASN A 155 8.19 -11.61 8.47
C ASN A 155 9.18 -11.98 7.39
N SER A 156 10.14 -11.12 7.14
CA SER A 156 11.24 -11.38 6.22
C SER A 156 12.58 -11.06 6.85
N ARG A 157 13.58 -11.85 6.55
CA ARG A 157 14.96 -11.61 6.99
C ARG A 157 15.90 -12.05 5.87
N SER A 158 16.88 -11.21 5.58
CA SER A 158 17.99 -11.63 4.74
C SER A 158 19.32 -11.21 5.35
N LYS A 159 20.38 -11.94 5.02
CA LYS A 159 21.74 -11.61 5.34
C LYS A 159 22.67 -12.17 4.27
N GLY A 160 23.75 -11.46 4.01
CA GLY A 160 24.77 -11.91 3.08
C GLY A 160 26.11 -11.30 3.43
N ALA A 161 27.17 -12.03 3.13
CA ALA A 161 28.53 -11.54 3.20
C ALA A 161 29.36 -12.18 2.09
N GLY A 162 30.34 -11.46 1.55
CA GLY A 162 31.15 -11.96 0.48
C GLY A 162 32.45 -11.19 0.31
N ILE A 163 33.41 -11.87 -0.29
CA ILE A 163 34.69 -11.31 -0.75
C ILE A 163 34.70 -11.44 -2.26
N THR A 164 35.09 -10.39 -2.95
CA THR A 164 35.23 -10.36 -4.42
C THR A 164 36.65 -9.99 -4.83
N ALA A 165 37.15 -10.59 -5.90
CA ALA A 165 38.38 -10.21 -6.54
C ALA A 165 38.18 -10.20 -8.05
N SER A 166 38.64 -9.14 -8.74
CA SER A 166 38.55 -9.01 -10.19
C SER A 166 39.98 -9.07 -10.80
N PHE A 167 40.14 -9.94 -11.77
CA PHE A 167 41.40 -10.15 -12.48
C PHE A 167 41.23 -9.71 -13.93
N GLY A 168 42.04 -8.80 -14.37
CA GLY A 168 42.10 -8.36 -15.78
C GLY A 168 43.46 -8.65 -16.42
N ILE A 169 43.70 -8.13 -17.62
CA ILE A 169 45.02 -8.18 -18.26
C ILE A 169 46.01 -7.43 -17.37
N GLY A 170 46.99 -8.15 -16.87
CA GLY A 170 48.01 -7.63 -15.93
C GLY A 170 47.68 -7.93 -14.46
N GLY A 171 46.83 -8.89 -14.19
CA GLY A 171 46.58 -9.49 -12.87
C GLY A 171 45.41 -8.85 -12.11
N LEU A 172 45.50 -8.91 -10.78
CA LEU A 172 44.50 -8.40 -9.87
C LEU A 172 44.21 -6.91 -10.13
N GLN A 173 42.93 -6.57 -10.30
CA GLN A 173 42.45 -5.19 -10.53
C GLN A 173 41.79 -4.60 -9.28
N ASN A 174 40.96 -5.39 -8.59
CA ASN A 174 40.33 -4.95 -7.34
C ASN A 174 40.03 -6.13 -6.40
N VAL A 175 39.88 -5.81 -5.14
CA VAL A 175 39.35 -6.70 -4.09
C VAL A 175 38.27 -5.95 -3.31
N GLY A 176 37.18 -6.65 -2.97
CA GLY A 176 36.09 -6.08 -2.21
C GLY A 176 35.57 -7.04 -1.14
N ILE A 177 35.06 -6.48 -0.07
CA ILE A 177 34.35 -7.21 0.99
C ILE A 177 33.00 -6.54 1.18
N SER A 178 31.94 -7.33 1.30
CA SER A 178 30.59 -6.82 1.54
C SER A 178 29.89 -7.64 2.61
N ALA A 179 29.06 -6.98 3.41
CA ALA A 179 28.11 -7.64 4.29
C ALA A 179 26.85 -6.80 4.40
N GLY A 180 25.69 -7.46 4.45
CA GLY A 180 24.41 -6.77 4.59
C GLY A 180 23.36 -7.65 5.25
N LYS A 181 22.36 -7.00 5.82
CA LYS A 181 21.19 -7.66 6.39
C LYS A 181 19.94 -6.81 6.18
N SER A 182 18.81 -7.49 6.00
CA SER A 182 17.48 -6.85 6.04
C SER A 182 16.56 -7.59 7.00
N LYS A 183 15.56 -6.87 7.49
CA LYS A 183 14.45 -7.41 8.28
C LYS A 183 13.20 -6.60 7.94
N GLY A 184 12.12 -7.31 7.56
CA GLY A 184 10.81 -6.74 7.35
C GLY A 184 9.77 -7.43 8.21
N ASN A 185 8.75 -6.71 8.60
CA ASN A 185 7.53 -7.24 9.18
C ASN A 185 6.32 -6.55 8.55
N MET A 186 5.22 -7.29 8.43
CA MET A 186 3.97 -6.83 7.87
C MET A 186 2.81 -7.42 8.67
N GLU A 187 1.81 -6.59 8.92
CA GLU A 187 0.54 -6.96 9.52
C GLU A 187 -0.59 -6.39 8.67
N GLU A 188 -1.59 -7.21 8.38
CA GLU A 188 -2.76 -6.85 7.61
C GLU A 188 -4.00 -7.41 8.28
N GLU A 189 -5.03 -6.59 8.44
CA GLU A 189 -6.32 -6.98 8.94
C GLU A 189 -7.43 -6.49 8.02
N ILE A 190 -8.30 -7.41 7.59
CA ILE A 190 -9.46 -7.14 6.76
C ILE A 190 -10.70 -7.60 7.51
N ILE A 191 -11.65 -6.70 7.71
CA ILE A 191 -12.98 -6.99 8.29
C ILE A 191 -14.03 -6.64 7.25
N THR A 192 -14.90 -7.60 6.93
CA THR A 192 -16.04 -7.41 6.05
C THR A 192 -17.29 -8.02 6.68
N HIS A 193 -18.47 -7.66 6.17
CA HIS A 193 -19.73 -8.08 6.74
C HIS A 193 -20.59 -8.84 5.72
N THR A 194 -21.06 -10.03 6.13
CA THR A 194 -22.09 -10.78 5.43
C THR A 194 -23.46 -10.42 6.05
N GLY A 195 -24.20 -9.54 5.40
CA GLY A 195 -25.50 -9.03 5.90
C GLY A 195 -26.59 -10.09 5.81
N SER A 196 -27.52 -10.05 6.76
CA SER A 196 -28.79 -10.76 6.60
C SER A 196 -29.70 -10.06 5.61
N ALA A 197 -30.50 -10.83 4.88
CA ALA A 197 -31.53 -10.31 3.99
C ALA A 197 -32.84 -11.08 4.17
N VAL A 198 -33.91 -10.33 4.46
CA VAL A 198 -35.27 -10.85 4.43
C VAL A 198 -36.01 -10.19 3.29
N THR A 199 -36.38 -10.96 2.27
CA THR A 199 -36.93 -10.44 1.02
C THR A 199 -38.23 -11.16 0.65
N ALA A 200 -39.29 -10.40 0.44
CA ALA A 200 -40.52 -10.90 -0.12
C ALA A 200 -40.68 -10.42 -1.58
N LYS A 201 -41.21 -11.26 -2.46
CA LYS A 201 -41.56 -10.82 -3.81
C LYS A 201 -42.77 -9.88 -3.81
N GLU A 202 -43.74 -10.14 -2.94
CA GLU A 202 -44.90 -9.31 -2.75
C GLU A 202 -44.84 -8.55 -1.41
N THR A 203 -45.28 -9.12 -0.31
CA THR A 203 -45.39 -8.41 0.98
C THR A 203 -44.41 -8.98 2.02
N LEU A 204 -43.59 -8.10 2.58
CA LEU A 204 -42.82 -8.37 3.79
C LEU A 204 -43.60 -7.76 4.98
N ALA A 205 -43.99 -8.60 5.94
CA ALA A 205 -44.59 -8.19 7.21
C ALA A 205 -43.66 -8.56 8.37
N MET A 206 -43.32 -7.59 9.22
CA MET A 206 -42.53 -7.82 10.44
C MET A 206 -43.28 -7.22 11.63
N GLU A 207 -43.54 -8.04 12.64
CA GLU A 207 -44.23 -7.62 13.86
C GLU A 207 -43.48 -8.07 15.10
N SER A 208 -43.12 -7.15 16.00
CA SER A 208 -42.47 -7.42 17.27
C SER A 208 -43.20 -6.84 18.43
N GLY A 209 -43.25 -7.57 19.55
CA GLY A 209 -43.81 -7.05 20.81
C GLY A 209 -42.92 -6.01 21.48
N LYS A 210 -41.60 -5.98 21.13
CA LYS A 210 -40.64 -4.99 21.63
C LYS A 210 -39.90 -4.34 20.47
N ASP A 211 -38.64 -4.68 20.22
CA ASP A 211 -37.73 -4.00 19.31
C ASP A 211 -37.54 -4.74 17.98
N ILE A 212 -37.23 -3.96 16.93
CA ILE A 212 -36.73 -4.49 15.68
C ILE A 212 -35.34 -3.84 15.42
N ASP A 213 -34.30 -4.70 15.34
CA ASP A 213 -32.93 -4.29 15.07
C ASP A 213 -32.47 -4.82 13.71
N ILE A 214 -32.06 -3.91 12.82
CA ILE A 214 -31.50 -4.23 11.50
C ILE A 214 -30.06 -3.69 11.43
N LYS A 215 -29.07 -4.53 11.69
CA LYS A 215 -27.66 -4.13 11.75
C LYS A 215 -26.85 -4.75 10.61
N GLY A 216 -26.31 -3.91 9.70
CA GLY A 216 -25.57 -4.34 8.51
C GLY A 216 -26.41 -5.23 7.57
N SER A 217 -27.74 -5.13 7.63
CA SER A 217 -28.68 -6.07 7.05
C SER A 217 -29.80 -5.35 6.31
N LYS A 218 -30.61 -6.09 5.55
CA LYS A 218 -31.67 -5.55 4.72
C LYS A 218 -32.99 -6.27 4.92
N ALA A 219 -34.08 -5.51 4.91
CA ALA A 219 -35.44 -6.02 4.85
C ALA A 219 -36.16 -5.40 3.63
N GLY A 220 -36.79 -6.20 2.78
CA GLY A 220 -37.41 -5.65 1.57
C GLY A 220 -38.53 -6.49 0.99
N GLY A 221 -39.39 -5.82 0.21
CA GLY A 221 -40.52 -6.41 -0.49
C GLY A 221 -41.14 -5.42 -1.44
N LYS A 222 -42.07 -5.86 -2.32
CA LYS A 222 -42.88 -4.95 -3.14
C LYS A 222 -43.67 -4.00 -2.27
N LYS A 223 -44.23 -4.53 -1.16
CA LYS A 223 -44.80 -3.82 -0.02
C LYS A 223 -44.06 -4.19 1.25
N VAL A 224 -43.83 -3.25 2.16
CA VAL A 224 -43.23 -3.51 3.48
C VAL A 224 -44.15 -3.01 4.59
N GLU A 225 -44.54 -3.89 5.51
CA GLU A 225 -45.35 -3.60 6.67
C GLU A 225 -44.55 -3.92 7.94
N ILE A 226 -44.38 -2.94 8.81
CA ILE A 226 -43.63 -3.12 10.06
C ILE A 226 -44.44 -2.56 11.23
N LYS A 227 -44.54 -3.37 12.29
CA LYS A 227 -45.13 -2.94 13.56
C LYS A 227 -44.19 -3.34 14.69
N THR A 228 -43.82 -2.39 15.55
CA THR A 228 -43.02 -2.65 16.73
C THR A 228 -43.61 -2.05 17.97
N GLY A 229 -43.63 -2.84 19.04
CA GLY A 229 -44.16 -2.44 20.34
C GLY A 229 -43.30 -1.43 21.09
N ASN A 230 -42.00 -1.26 20.66
CA ASN A 230 -41.11 -0.29 21.24
C ASN A 230 -40.27 0.38 20.12
N ASN A 231 -39.01 0.04 19.89
CA ASN A 231 -38.12 0.77 18.99
C ASN A 231 -37.85 0.04 17.67
N LEU A 232 -37.51 0.82 16.64
CA LEU A 232 -36.89 0.34 15.38
C LEU A 232 -35.53 0.96 15.25
N SER A 233 -34.47 0.11 15.21
CA SER A 233 -33.11 0.56 15.00
C SER A 233 -32.55 -0.02 13.69
N ILE A 234 -31.94 0.84 12.84
CA ILE A 234 -31.32 0.44 11.59
C ILE A 234 -29.92 1.05 11.54
N GLU A 235 -28.89 0.21 11.53
CA GLU A 235 -27.48 0.63 11.55
C GLU A 235 -26.71 -0.02 10.40
N SER A 236 -26.01 0.77 9.61
CA SER A 236 -25.02 0.27 8.66
C SER A 236 -23.71 -0.04 9.34
N LEU A 237 -22.98 -1.05 8.83
CA LEU A 237 -21.65 -1.42 9.29
C LEU A 237 -20.59 -1.02 8.28
N GLN A 238 -19.44 -0.63 8.78
CA GLN A 238 -18.28 -0.32 7.95
C GLN A 238 -17.40 -1.56 7.80
N ASP A 239 -17.04 -1.90 6.55
CA ASP A 239 -15.93 -2.78 6.29
C ASP A 239 -14.62 -2.01 6.51
N SER A 240 -13.58 -2.70 6.95
CA SER A 240 -12.28 -2.09 7.24
C SER A 240 -11.13 -2.89 6.68
N HIS A 241 -10.05 -2.17 6.32
CA HIS A 241 -8.76 -2.74 5.93
C HIS A 241 -7.65 -1.92 6.59
N ALA A 242 -6.86 -2.56 7.42
CA ALA A 242 -5.68 -1.99 8.04
C ALA A 242 -4.44 -2.73 7.56
N TYR A 243 -3.40 -1.98 7.16
CA TYR A 243 -2.11 -2.52 6.72
C TYR A 243 -0.99 -1.75 7.39
N HIS A 244 -0.03 -2.47 7.97
CA HIS A 244 1.19 -1.92 8.52
C HIS A 244 2.40 -2.73 8.06
N SER A 245 3.46 -2.05 7.61
CA SER A 245 4.74 -2.71 7.35
C SER A 245 5.92 -1.86 7.80
N ARG A 246 6.99 -2.55 8.19
CA ARG A 246 8.26 -1.92 8.56
C ARG A 246 9.43 -2.73 8.05
N ASP A 247 10.24 -2.11 7.20
CA ASP A 247 11.44 -2.67 6.61
C ASP A 247 12.69 -1.95 7.13
N LYS A 248 13.72 -2.73 7.46
CA LYS A 248 15.01 -2.23 7.90
C LYS A 248 16.10 -2.92 7.11
N GLU A 249 17.02 -2.15 6.57
CA GLU A 249 18.18 -2.63 5.84
C GLU A 249 19.44 -1.99 6.39
N SER A 250 20.55 -2.71 6.36
CA SER A 250 21.86 -2.19 6.70
C SER A 250 22.96 -2.97 6.00
N GLY A 251 24.04 -2.31 5.68
CA GLY A 251 25.18 -2.96 5.01
C GLY A 251 26.48 -2.17 5.10
N ILE A 252 27.55 -2.87 4.78
CA ILE A 252 28.91 -2.37 4.72
C ILE A 252 29.57 -2.88 3.44
N TYR A 253 30.36 -2.05 2.82
CA TYR A 253 31.17 -2.38 1.66
C TYR A 253 32.54 -1.74 1.78
N LEU A 254 33.57 -2.50 1.48
CA LEU A 254 34.96 -2.06 1.39
C LEU A 254 35.55 -2.56 0.09
N GLN A 255 36.22 -1.69 -0.67
CA GLN A 255 36.91 -2.08 -1.91
C GLN A 255 38.25 -1.37 -2.02
N ARG A 256 39.23 -2.08 -2.56
CA ARG A 256 40.52 -1.51 -2.99
C ARG A 256 40.77 -1.81 -4.44
N ASP A 257 41.20 -0.81 -5.15
CA ASP A 257 41.52 -0.87 -6.58
C ASP A 257 43.01 -0.77 -6.84
N ARG A 258 43.44 -1.36 -7.93
CA ARG A 258 44.80 -1.25 -8.39
C ARG A 258 44.91 -0.14 -9.42
N ILE A 259 45.57 0.93 -9.07
CA ILE A 259 45.77 2.11 -9.91
C ILE A 259 47.21 2.24 -10.36
N ALA A 260 47.44 2.85 -11.53
CA ALA A 260 48.77 3.25 -11.98
C ALA A 260 49.18 4.56 -11.26
N ARG A 261 50.40 4.61 -10.74
CA ARG A 261 50.95 5.84 -10.19
C ARG A 261 51.25 6.83 -11.32
N PRO A 262 50.82 8.10 -11.22
CA PRO A 262 51.08 9.10 -12.25
C PRO A 262 52.57 9.36 -12.48
N ASP A 263 53.38 9.26 -11.44
CA ASP A 263 54.82 9.56 -11.42
C ASP A 263 55.72 8.45 -11.99
N THR A 264 55.33 7.20 -11.80
CA THR A 264 56.21 6.05 -12.15
C THR A 264 55.55 5.05 -13.09
N GLY A 265 54.27 5.19 -13.39
CA GLY A 265 53.48 4.21 -14.15
C GLY A 265 53.32 2.85 -13.44
N LYS A 266 53.97 2.64 -12.29
CA LYS A 266 53.87 1.38 -11.51
C LYS A 266 52.51 1.26 -10.88
N LYS A 267 51.86 0.10 -11.01
CA LYS A 267 50.56 -0.18 -10.41
C LYS A 267 50.69 -0.41 -8.91
N LYS A 268 49.83 0.27 -8.12
CA LYS A 268 49.73 0.17 -6.67
C LYS A 268 48.24 -0.02 -6.28
N MET A 269 48.03 -0.72 -5.16
CA MET A 269 46.67 -0.72 -4.54
C MET A 269 46.35 0.67 -4.01
N ASP A 270 45.20 1.19 -4.41
CA ASP A 270 44.70 2.50 -3.95
C ASP A 270 44.19 2.42 -2.50
N ASP A 271 43.90 3.57 -1.90
CA ASP A 271 43.27 3.64 -0.59
C ASP A 271 41.88 2.99 -0.63
N PRO A 272 41.50 2.25 0.43
CA PRO A 272 40.23 1.55 0.42
C PRO A 272 39.05 2.53 0.34
N TYR A 273 38.12 2.25 -0.55
CA TYR A 273 36.81 2.84 -0.58
C TYR A 273 35.91 2.11 0.42
N PHE A 274 35.19 2.87 1.22
CA PHE A 274 34.32 2.39 2.28
C PHE A 274 32.92 2.94 2.13
N SER A 275 31.91 2.10 2.29
CA SER A 275 30.51 2.48 2.37
C SER A 275 29.83 1.73 3.50
N ILE A 276 29.09 2.45 4.34
CA ILE A 276 28.23 1.87 5.37
C ILE A 276 26.89 2.60 5.36
N GLY A 277 25.80 1.85 5.55
CA GLY A 277 24.51 2.49 5.58
C GLY A 277 23.43 1.68 6.29
N LYS A 278 22.38 2.42 6.66
CA LYS A 278 21.17 1.90 7.28
C LYS A 278 19.96 2.62 6.72
N LYS A 279 18.91 1.86 6.43
CA LYS A 279 17.60 2.36 5.97
C LYS A 279 16.50 1.80 6.85
N THR A 280 15.49 2.60 7.13
CA THR A 280 14.23 2.16 7.74
C THR A 280 13.10 2.76 6.94
N GLU A 281 12.12 1.93 6.62
CA GLU A 281 10.92 2.31 5.88
C GLU A 281 9.68 1.78 6.58
N THR A 282 8.59 2.56 6.56
CA THR A 282 7.30 2.18 7.12
C THR A 282 6.20 2.50 6.12
N THR A 283 5.17 1.66 6.12
CA THR A 283 3.94 1.89 5.38
C THR A 283 2.77 1.61 6.30
N ASP A 284 1.88 2.58 6.43
CA ASP A 284 0.65 2.50 7.19
C ASP A 284 -0.53 2.81 6.27
N SER A 285 -1.59 2.01 6.37
CA SER A 285 -2.85 2.28 5.67
C SER A 285 -4.03 1.88 6.53
N THR A 286 -5.05 2.71 6.50
CA THR A 286 -6.34 2.45 7.12
C THR A 286 -7.46 2.81 6.17
N TYR A 287 -8.46 1.94 6.10
CA TYR A 287 -9.67 2.13 5.32
C TYR A 287 -10.86 1.70 6.15
N THR A 288 -11.91 2.50 6.18
CA THR A 288 -13.21 2.17 6.75
C THR A 288 -14.32 2.76 5.88
N SER A 289 -15.27 1.93 5.45
CA SER A 289 -16.38 2.41 4.64
C SER A 289 -17.61 1.51 4.77
N VAL A 290 -18.78 2.12 4.78
CA VAL A 290 -20.04 1.40 4.52
C VAL A 290 -19.99 0.97 3.06
N THR A 291 -19.94 -0.34 2.82
CA THR A 291 -19.92 -0.92 1.46
C THR A 291 -21.30 -1.37 1.01
N LYS A 292 -22.17 -1.69 1.98
CA LYS A 292 -23.56 -2.11 1.80
C LYS A 292 -24.41 -1.41 2.87
N GLN A 293 -25.27 -0.52 2.44
CA GLN A 293 -26.12 0.23 3.37
C GLN A 293 -27.23 -0.66 3.94
N ALA A 294 -27.37 -0.65 5.27
CA ALA A 294 -28.48 -1.30 5.95
C ALA A 294 -29.77 -0.50 5.72
N GLY A 295 -30.88 -1.22 5.67
CA GLY A 295 -32.13 -0.51 5.44
C GLY A 295 -33.34 -1.39 5.23
N ILE A 296 -34.47 -0.69 5.13
CA ILE A 296 -35.74 -1.19 4.64
C ILE A 296 -35.92 -0.71 3.21
N TYR A 297 -36.21 -1.63 2.30
CA TYR A 297 -36.32 -1.37 0.86
C TYR A 297 -37.66 -1.80 0.33
N ALA A 298 -38.58 -0.82 0.18
CA ALA A 298 -39.92 -1.04 -0.38
C ALA A 298 -39.93 -0.84 -1.90
N GLY A 299 -40.65 -1.66 -2.60
CA GLY A 299 -40.92 -1.55 -4.03
C GLY A 299 -42.03 -0.59 -4.36
N LYS A 300 -42.77 -0.88 -5.45
CA LYS A 300 -43.84 0.00 -6.01
C LYS A 300 -45.08 0.16 -5.12
N GLU A 301 -45.25 -0.69 -4.12
CA GLU A 301 -46.41 -0.62 -3.19
C GLU A 301 -46.05 0.10 -1.87
N GLY A 302 -44.81 0.56 -1.71
CA GLY A 302 -44.39 1.40 -0.60
C GLY A 302 -44.30 0.70 0.74
N TYR A 303 -44.34 1.48 1.81
CA TYR A 303 -44.23 0.95 3.18
C TYR A 303 -45.25 1.57 4.12
N ASP A 304 -45.64 0.78 5.10
CA ASP A 304 -46.40 1.21 6.30
C ASP A 304 -45.64 0.75 7.54
N ILE A 305 -45.00 1.69 8.22
CA ILE A 305 -44.13 1.43 9.38
C ILE A 305 -44.69 2.12 10.59
N GLN A 306 -45.00 1.34 11.64
CA GLN A 306 -45.61 1.81 12.88
C GLN A 306 -44.70 1.43 14.05
N VAL A 307 -44.11 2.43 14.71
CA VAL A 307 -43.16 2.30 15.82
C VAL A 307 -43.74 3.05 17.03
N LYS A 308 -43.99 2.35 18.14
CA LYS A 308 -44.46 3.00 19.33
C LYS A 308 -43.43 3.90 20.00
N GLY A 309 -42.17 3.48 20.03
CA GLY A 309 -41.05 4.22 20.59
C GLY A 309 -40.28 5.02 19.56
N ASN A 310 -38.95 4.91 19.58
CA ASN A 310 -38.06 5.65 18.70
C ASN A 310 -37.72 4.87 17.43
N THR A 311 -37.70 5.55 16.29
CA THR A 311 -37.01 5.06 15.09
C THR A 311 -35.62 5.69 15.04
N HIS A 312 -34.55 4.83 15.05
CA HIS A 312 -33.19 5.28 14.98
C HIS A 312 -32.51 4.80 13.69
N LEU A 313 -31.88 5.73 12.95
CA LEU A 313 -31.13 5.45 11.74
C LEU A 313 -29.68 5.85 11.92
N LYS A 314 -28.74 4.94 11.67
CA LYS A 314 -27.31 5.25 11.64
C LYS A 314 -26.68 4.85 10.31
N GLY A 315 -26.41 5.84 9.45
CA GLY A 315 -25.95 5.62 8.09
C GLY A 315 -26.88 4.69 7.30
N ALA A 316 -28.18 4.71 7.58
CA ALA A 316 -29.14 3.70 7.13
C ALA A 316 -30.31 4.32 6.39
N VAL A 317 -31.06 3.50 5.65
CA VAL A 317 -32.16 4.01 4.84
C VAL A 317 -33.50 3.31 5.09
N ILE A 318 -34.59 4.08 4.98
CA ILE A 318 -35.93 3.57 4.67
C ILE A 318 -36.21 4.04 3.24
N ASP A 319 -36.02 3.15 2.27
CA ASP A 319 -36.10 3.44 0.84
C ASP A 319 -37.39 2.91 0.22
N SER A 320 -37.89 3.60 -0.79
CA SER A 320 -39.08 3.17 -1.53
C SER A 320 -39.07 3.62 -2.97
N LYS A 321 -39.50 2.71 -3.86
CA LYS A 321 -39.75 2.99 -5.27
C LYS A 321 -41.19 3.42 -5.56
N ALA A 322 -42.02 3.54 -4.53
CA ALA A 322 -43.41 3.96 -4.63
C ALA A 322 -43.56 5.48 -4.65
N PRO A 323 -44.67 6.01 -5.19
CA PRO A 323 -45.05 7.41 -4.97
C PRO A 323 -45.21 7.70 -3.47
N ALA A 324 -45.02 8.96 -3.11
CA ALA A 324 -44.97 9.41 -1.71
C ALA A 324 -46.22 9.03 -0.87
N GLU A 325 -47.38 9.00 -1.50
CA GLU A 325 -48.68 8.70 -0.86
C GLU A 325 -48.76 7.27 -0.30
N LYS A 326 -47.95 6.36 -0.88
CA LYS A 326 -47.89 4.97 -0.45
C LYS A 326 -46.88 4.72 0.67
N ASN A 327 -46.12 5.72 1.08
CA ASN A 327 -45.10 5.63 2.10
C ASN A 327 -45.59 6.28 3.41
N LYS A 328 -45.68 5.49 4.48
CA LYS A 328 -46.11 5.96 5.79
C LYS A 328 -45.17 5.50 6.88
N LEU A 329 -44.59 6.43 7.63
CA LEU A 329 -43.81 6.17 8.85
C LEU A 329 -44.50 6.92 10.02
N THR A 330 -44.99 6.16 10.98
CA THR A 330 -45.52 6.67 12.24
C THR A 330 -44.61 6.20 13.36
N THR A 331 -44.01 7.09 14.12
CA THR A 331 -43.06 6.76 15.19
C THR A 331 -43.24 7.71 16.38
N GLY A 332 -42.94 7.23 17.61
CA GLY A 332 -42.87 8.09 18.78
C GLY A 332 -41.93 9.26 18.54
N THR A 333 -40.65 8.97 18.39
CA THR A 333 -39.61 9.92 17.99
C THR A 333 -38.79 9.38 16.83
N LEU A 334 -38.04 10.24 16.14
CA LEU A 334 -37.09 9.87 15.07
C LEU A 334 -35.74 10.50 15.35
N THR A 335 -34.71 9.65 15.36
CA THR A 335 -33.32 10.08 15.50
C THR A 335 -32.46 9.52 14.38
N TRP A 336 -31.44 10.26 13.96
CA TRP A 336 -30.53 9.77 12.93
C TRP A 336 -29.14 10.34 13.11
N GLU A 337 -28.16 9.58 12.65
CA GLU A 337 -26.76 9.96 12.52
C GLU A 337 -26.16 9.40 11.21
N ASN A 338 -25.18 10.09 10.69
CA ASN A 338 -24.45 9.68 9.50
C ASN A 338 -23.20 8.90 9.91
N ILE A 339 -22.60 8.19 8.96
CA ILE A 339 -21.34 7.46 9.17
C ILE A 339 -20.26 8.05 8.26
N ASP A 340 -19.17 8.53 8.84
CA ASP A 340 -18.01 9.00 8.09
C ASP A 340 -17.13 7.82 7.64
N ASN A 341 -16.93 7.72 6.33
CA ASN A 341 -16.01 6.78 5.70
C ASN A 341 -14.66 7.45 5.53
N LYS A 342 -13.58 6.73 5.85
CA LYS A 342 -12.23 7.27 5.82
C LYS A 342 -11.27 6.30 5.15
N ALA A 343 -10.37 6.84 4.34
CA ALA A 343 -9.24 6.11 3.79
C ALA A 343 -7.99 6.99 3.90
N GLU A 344 -6.94 6.43 4.44
CA GLU A 344 -5.68 7.13 4.63
C GLU A 344 -4.53 6.16 4.47
N TYR A 345 -3.47 6.58 3.77
CA TYR A 345 -2.22 5.84 3.78
C TYR A 345 -1.03 6.80 3.81
N LYS A 346 0.05 6.31 4.38
CA LYS A 346 1.34 7.00 4.42
C LYS A 346 2.46 5.96 4.32
N THR A 347 3.40 6.20 3.42
CA THR A 347 4.66 5.48 3.35
C THR A 347 5.80 6.47 3.36
N GLY A 348 6.94 6.07 3.88
CA GLY A 348 8.14 6.88 3.94
C GLY A 348 9.16 6.28 4.89
N GLY A 349 10.27 6.97 5.05
CA GLY A 349 11.31 6.48 5.92
C GLY A 349 12.52 7.40 5.94
N HIS A 350 13.62 6.86 6.44
CA HIS A 350 14.90 7.55 6.45
C HIS A 350 16.05 6.56 6.26
N GLY A 351 17.06 7.03 5.57
CA GLY A 351 18.32 6.33 5.41
C GLY A 351 19.49 7.23 5.77
N ILE A 352 20.53 6.65 6.32
CA ILE A 352 21.81 7.32 6.52
C ILE A 352 22.91 6.43 5.96
N SER A 353 23.79 7.02 5.19
CA SER A 353 24.97 6.33 4.68
C SER A 353 26.19 7.21 4.75
N TYR A 354 27.32 6.59 4.86
CA TYR A 354 28.62 7.20 4.69
C TYR A 354 29.33 6.51 3.52
N ASN A 355 29.85 7.31 2.63
CA ASN A 355 30.65 6.87 1.48
C ASN A 355 31.94 7.68 1.42
N GLY A 356 33.07 7.02 1.24
CA GLY A 356 34.35 7.74 1.13
C GLY A 356 35.57 6.81 1.03
N LYS A 357 36.73 7.40 0.87
CA LYS A 357 38.01 6.71 0.98
C LYS A 357 38.57 6.82 2.39
N ILE A 358 39.19 5.76 2.85
CA ILE A 358 39.96 5.73 4.11
C ILE A 358 41.44 5.70 3.72
N GLY A 359 42.14 6.79 3.93
CA GLY A 359 43.60 6.84 3.59
C GLY A 359 44.25 8.13 4.04
N ARG A 360 45.57 8.22 3.86
CA ARG A 360 46.30 9.48 3.99
C ARG A 360 46.02 10.31 2.76
N GLY A 361 45.10 11.26 2.88
CA GLY A 361 44.85 12.24 1.84
C GLY A 361 46.04 13.12 1.53
N ASP A 362 45.92 14.00 0.55
CA ASP A 362 46.93 15.03 0.29
C ASP A 362 47.05 15.88 1.57
N LYS A 363 48.31 16.05 2.01
CA LYS A 363 48.62 16.85 3.21
C LYS A 363 48.11 18.30 3.13
N ASN A 364 47.85 18.76 1.93
CA ASN A 364 47.39 20.14 1.64
C ASN A 364 45.86 20.28 1.54
N ASP A 365 45.11 19.19 1.59
CA ASP A 365 43.64 19.21 1.62
C ASP A 365 43.13 18.47 2.86
N PRO A 366 42.69 19.19 3.91
CA PRO A 366 42.15 18.58 5.12
C PRO A 366 40.93 17.71 4.88
N LEU A 367 40.20 17.95 3.80
CA LEU A 367 39.02 17.16 3.40
C LEU A 367 39.40 15.94 2.55
N ASP A 368 40.58 15.90 1.99
CA ASP A 368 41.02 14.86 1.06
C ASP A 368 41.20 13.49 1.75
N SER A 369 41.58 13.48 3.03
CA SER A 369 41.78 12.24 3.82
C SER A 369 40.48 11.44 4.01
N TRP A 370 39.34 12.11 4.11
CA TRP A 370 38.04 11.49 4.38
C TRP A 370 37.07 11.56 3.23
N THR A 371 37.25 12.52 2.33
CA THR A 371 36.26 12.88 1.34
C THR A 371 36.78 12.87 -0.09
N ASN A 372 38.07 12.59 -0.31
CA ASN A 372 38.67 12.68 -1.64
C ASN A 372 38.07 11.67 -2.61
N ASN A 373 37.37 12.22 -3.56
CA ASN A 373 36.69 11.48 -4.60
C ASN A 373 37.54 11.42 -5.87
N ARG A 374 38.68 10.78 -5.81
CA ARG A 374 39.46 10.47 -7.02
C ARG A 374 38.71 9.54 -7.98
N TYR A 375 37.59 9.01 -7.59
CA TYR A 375 36.70 8.19 -8.45
C TYR A 375 35.79 9.03 -9.37
N GLY A 376 35.83 10.34 -9.27
CA GLY A 376 34.85 11.19 -9.93
C GLY A 376 34.83 11.16 -11.44
N LYS A 377 35.94 10.93 -12.11
CA LYS A 377 35.99 11.03 -13.58
C LYS A 377 36.48 9.80 -14.32
N ASP A 378 37.33 8.97 -13.74
CA ASP A 378 38.10 8.01 -14.53
C ASP A 378 37.73 6.53 -14.39
N THR A 379 36.81 6.20 -13.49
CA THR A 379 36.45 4.80 -13.18
C THR A 379 34.96 4.55 -13.21
N ILE A 380 34.38 5.05 -14.25
CA ILE A 380 32.94 5.13 -14.35
C ILE A 380 32.24 3.77 -14.31
N THR A 381 32.90 2.65 -14.55
CA THR A 381 32.14 1.49 -14.96
C THR A 381 32.34 0.22 -14.15
N GLY A 382 33.53 -0.24 -13.86
CA GLY A 382 33.71 -1.52 -13.17
C GLY A 382 33.41 -1.45 -11.67
N GLN A 383 33.80 -0.38 -11.04
CA GLN A 383 33.76 -0.19 -9.60
C GLN A 383 32.40 0.31 -9.11
N ARG A 384 31.76 1.16 -9.88
CA ARG A 384 30.39 1.61 -9.62
C ARG A 384 29.39 0.47 -9.56
N ASN A 385 29.64 -0.63 -10.25
CA ASN A 385 28.72 -1.75 -10.27
C ASN A 385 28.70 -2.57 -9.00
N GLY A 386 29.83 -2.79 -8.39
CA GLY A 386 29.87 -3.42 -7.09
C GLY A 386 29.10 -2.60 -6.06
N MET A 387 29.33 -1.29 -6.07
CA MET A 387 28.62 -0.32 -5.22
C MET A 387 27.14 -0.22 -5.56
N ASN A 388 26.77 -0.10 -6.84
CA ASN A 388 25.37 -0.04 -7.24
C ASN A 388 24.62 -1.33 -6.88
N LYS A 389 25.24 -2.49 -6.99
CA LYS A 389 24.65 -3.75 -6.53
C LYS A 389 24.38 -3.74 -5.03
N ILE A 390 25.31 -3.24 -4.23
CA ILE A 390 25.13 -3.16 -2.78
C ILE A 390 24.14 -2.08 -2.41
N THR A 391 24.17 -0.96 -3.08
CA THR A 391 23.23 0.14 -2.90
C THR A 391 21.82 -0.29 -3.33
N GLU A 392 21.66 -0.98 -4.44
CA GLU A 392 20.38 -1.57 -4.86
C GLU A 392 19.91 -2.66 -3.88
N THR A 393 20.80 -3.44 -3.31
CA THR A 393 20.44 -4.50 -2.36
C THR A 393 20.12 -3.96 -0.98
N ILE A 394 20.81 -2.91 -0.53
CA ILE A 394 20.70 -2.36 0.82
C ILE A 394 19.66 -1.21 0.88
N TYR A 395 19.62 -0.38 -0.16
CA TYR A 395 18.80 0.85 -0.16
C TYR A 395 17.71 0.87 -1.22
N GLY A 396 17.69 -0.07 -2.15
CA GLY A 396 16.75 -0.05 -3.28
C GLY A 396 16.93 1.14 -4.24
N SER A 397 17.90 2.02 -3.99
CA SER A 397 18.21 3.21 -4.78
C SER A 397 19.69 3.29 -5.14
N LYS A 398 19.97 3.86 -6.31
CA LYS A 398 21.33 4.11 -6.76
C LYS A 398 21.85 5.39 -6.09
N ILE A 399 22.80 5.26 -5.16
CA ILE A 399 23.50 6.44 -4.63
C ILE A 399 24.63 6.80 -5.61
N PRO A 400 24.70 8.04 -6.11
CA PRO A 400 25.80 8.48 -6.95
C PRO A 400 27.14 8.32 -6.23
N LEU A 401 28.12 7.69 -6.89
CA LEU A 401 29.44 7.43 -6.33
C LEU A 401 30.31 8.68 -6.10
N ASN A 402 29.92 9.79 -6.67
CA ASN A 402 30.61 11.08 -6.53
C ASN A 402 30.15 11.88 -5.29
N GLU A 403 29.17 11.38 -4.53
CA GLU A 403 28.78 12.02 -3.29
C GLU A 403 29.65 11.52 -2.14
N ARG A 404 30.21 12.46 -1.39
CA ARG A 404 31.19 12.26 -0.34
C ARG A 404 30.54 12.45 1.02
N GLY A 405 31.04 11.75 2.02
CA GLY A 405 30.70 11.99 3.41
C GLY A 405 29.39 11.31 3.83
N ILE A 406 28.74 11.92 4.80
CA ILE A 406 27.49 11.43 5.35
C ILE A 406 26.32 11.88 4.45
N LEU A 407 25.64 10.91 3.87
CA LEU A 407 24.42 11.14 3.12
C LEU A 407 23.23 10.81 3.98
N ASN A 408 22.41 11.81 4.26
CA ASN A 408 21.09 11.61 4.80
C ASN A 408 20.13 11.45 3.60
N THR A 409 19.72 10.24 3.31
CA THR A 409 18.85 9.95 2.17
C THR A 409 17.42 9.89 2.67
N PRO A 410 16.61 10.95 2.53
CA PRO A 410 15.19 10.85 2.81
C PRO A 410 14.57 9.88 1.81
N ILE A 411 13.78 8.94 2.33
CA ILE A 411 12.96 8.07 1.48
C ILE A 411 11.73 8.88 1.12
N PRO A 412 11.37 8.97 -0.17
CA PRO A 412 10.19 9.70 -0.58
C PRO A 412 8.96 9.26 0.21
N SER A 413 8.23 10.23 0.78
CA SER A 413 6.99 9.97 1.47
C SER A 413 5.84 10.07 0.48
N VAL A 414 5.10 8.98 0.32
CA VAL A 414 3.87 8.95 -0.45
C VAL A 414 2.70 8.82 0.51
N LYS A 415 1.70 9.69 0.40
CA LYS A 415 0.54 9.72 1.27
C LYS A 415 -0.73 10.01 0.46
N GLY A 416 -1.84 9.50 0.95
CA GLY A 416 -3.16 9.81 0.41
C GLY A 416 -4.20 9.83 1.52
N LYS A 417 -5.22 10.65 1.33
CA LYS A 417 -6.36 10.74 2.23
C LYS A 417 -7.62 10.99 1.42
N ALA A 418 -8.69 10.29 1.75
CA ALA A 418 -10.00 10.48 1.18
C ALA A 418 -11.08 10.22 2.23
N GLY A 419 -12.24 10.80 2.05
CA GLY A 419 -13.39 10.61 2.92
C GLY A 419 -14.70 10.82 2.17
N THR A 420 -15.74 10.14 2.62
CA THR A 420 -17.13 10.32 2.20
C THR A 420 -18.02 10.15 3.43
N THR A 421 -19.30 10.51 3.31
CA THR A 421 -20.25 10.30 4.40
C THR A 421 -21.42 9.47 3.88
N THR A 422 -21.69 8.33 4.52
CA THR A 422 -22.93 7.57 4.33
C THR A 422 -24.02 8.22 5.15
N THR A 423 -25.05 8.73 4.49
CA THR A 423 -26.12 9.49 5.15
C THR A 423 -27.30 8.61 5.49
N SER A 424 -27.92 8.89 6.64
CA SER A 424 -29.23 8.35 6.96
C SER A 424 -30.31 9.09 6.17
N ALA A 425 -31.22 8.32 5.59
CA ALA A 425 -32.27 8.91 4.78
C ALA A 425 -33.59 8.13 4.86
N VAL A 426 -34.71 8.84 4.65
CA VAL A 426 -36.04 8.26 4.54
C VAL A 426 -36.71 8.80 3.27
N SER A 427 -37.19 7.93 2.39
CA SER A 427 -37.92 8.32 1.17
C SER A 427 -39.07 9.28 1.46
N LYS A 428 -39.45 10.06 0.45
CA LYS A 428 -40.63 10.94 0.53
C LYS A 428 -41.88 10.13 0.89
N GLY A 429 -42.73 10.70 1.73
CA GLY A 429 -43.95 10.09 2.23
C GLY A 429 -44.43 10.78 3.48
N THR A 430 -45.55 10.30 4.05
CA THR A 430 -46.12 10.79 5.30
C THR A 430 -45.25 10.35 6.47
N LEU A 431 -44.74 11.31 7.23
CA LEU A 431 -43.94 11.08 8.44
C LEU A 431 -44.72 11.70 9.62
N THR A 432 -45.15 10.87 10.57
CA THR A 432 -45.91 11.29 11.75
C THR A 432 -45.09 11.02 13.01
N ILE A 433 -44.77 12.06 13.77
CA ILE A 433 -44.16 11.98 15.09
C ILE A 433 -45.26 12.06 16.13
N THR A 434 -45.42 11.02 16.96
CA THR A 434 -46.49 10.94 17.95
C THR A 434 -46.08 11.50 19.30
N ASP A 435 -44.80 11.51 19.63
CA ASP A 435 -44.21 12.08 20.85
C ASP A 435 -43.41 13.34 20.49
N LYS A 436 -44.11 14.42 20.18
CA LYS A 436 -43.50 15.68 19.74
C LYS A 436 -42.66 16.35 20.83
N GLU A 437 -43.00 16.13 22.10
CA GLU A 437 -42.35 16.76 23.25
C GLU A 437 -40.92 16.22 23.43
N ASN A 438 -40.71 14.94 23.15
CA ASN A 438 -39.41 14.28 23.23
C ASN A 438 -38.66 14.25 21.89
N GLN A 439 -39.20 14.79 20.80
CA GLN A 439 -38.53 14.88 19.51
C GLN A 439 -37.42 15.95 19.55
N LYS A 440 -36.15 15.51 19.62
CA LYS A 440 -35.00 16.42 19.76
C LYS A 440 -34.46 16.95 18.45
N GLN A 441 -34.41 16.10 17.42
CA GLN A 441 -33.89 16.50 16.12
C GLN A 441 -34.94 17.13 15.24
N ASP A 442 -34.56 18.18 14.53
CA ASP A 442 -35.42 18.88 13.59
C ASP A 442 -35.68 18.02 12.35
N ILE A 443 -36.91 17.56 12.20
CA ILE A 443 -37.32 16.63 11.13
C ILE A 443 -37.13 17.21 9.73
N GLU A 444 -37.17 18.51 9.57
CA GLU A 444 -36.95 19.17 8.27
C GLU A 444 -35.51 18.98 7.76
N LYS A 445 -34.56 18.67 8.67
CA LYS A 445 -33.17 18.38 8.34
C LYS A 445 -32.93 16.92 7.95
N LEU A 446 -33.91 16.06 8.02
CA LEU A 446 -33.82 14.68 7.62
C LEU A 446 -33.61 14.59 6.09
N ASN A 447 -32.61 13.85 5.67
CA ASN A 447 -32.37 13.57 4.25
C ASN A 447 -33.56 12.76 3.67
N ARG A 448 -34.22 13.32 2.65
CA ARG A 448 -35.36 12.68 1.96
C ARG A 448 -34.95 12.08 0.59
N ASN A 449 -33.64 12.13 0.25
CA ASN A 449 -33.08 11.50 -0.95
C ASN A 449 -32.28 10.26 -0.55
N THR A 450 -32.82 9.11 -0.90
CA THR A 450 -32.22 7.79 -0.59
C THR A 450 -31.26 7.30 -1.67
N GLU A 451 -31.30 7.83 -2.91
CA GLU A 451 -30.54 7.32 -4.05
C GLU A 451 -29.03 7.44 -3.87
N ASN A 452 -28.54 8.54 -3.26
CA ASN A 452 -27.12 8.81 -3.07
C ASN A 452 -26.68 8.70 -1.61
N SER A 453 -27.48 8.06 -0.76
CA SER A 453 -27.23 8.00 0.68
C SER A 453 -26.05 7.09 1.06
N LEU A 454 -25.74 6.05 0.31
CA LEU A 454 -24.63 5.14 0.58
C LEU A 454 -23.26 5.83 0.47
N ASN A 455 -23.03 6.58 -0.60
CA ASN A 455 -21.80 7.32 -0.87
C ASN A 455 -20.51 6.54 -0.48
N LYS A 456 -20.42 5.30 -0.98
CA LYS A 456 -19.34 4.37 -0.67
C LYS A 456 -17.98 4.97 -1.02
N LEU A 457 -17.04 4.93 -0.08
CA LEU A 457 -15.66 5.30 -0.32
C LEU A 457 -14.92 4.15 -1.05
N LYS A 458 -14.12 4.50 -2.06
CA LYS A 458 -13.20 3.56 -2.67
C LYS A 458 -11.92 3.49 -1.85
N GLU A 459 -11.35 2.31 -1.74
CA GLU A 459 -10.03 2.12 -1.17
C GLU A 459 -9.00 2.82 -2.06
N ILE A 460 -8.13 3.64 -1.43
CA ILE A 460 -7.09 4.43 -2.13
C ILE A 460 -5.70 3.82 -2.00
N PHE A 461 -5.49 2.91 -1.04
CA PHE A 461 -4.23 2.22 -0.87
C PHE A 461 -4.16 1.03 -1.84
N ASP A 462 -3.17 1.06 -2.70
CA ASP A 462 -2.77 -0.04 -3.57
C ASP A 462 -1.26 -0.17 -3.43
N LYS A 463 -0.82 -1.25 -2.78
CA LYS A 463 0.59 -1.50 -2.49
C LYS A 463 1.46 -1.39 -3.73
N THR A 464 1.01 -1.96 -4.85
CA THR A 464 1.76 -1.94 -6.12
C THR A 464 1.92 -0.52 -6.65
N LYS A 465 0.83 0.25 -6.68
CA LYS A 465 0.87 1.65 -7.13
C LYS A 465 1.69 2.55 -6.21
N VAL A 466 1.61 2.32 -4.90
CA VAL A 466 2.40 3.06 -3.92
C VAL A 466 3.89 2.78 -4.10
N GLU A 467 4.28 1.51 -4.29
CA GLU A 467 5.65 1.11 -4.59
C GLU A 467 6.15 1.69 -5.93
N GLU A 468 5.32 1.68 -6.97
CA GLU A 468 5.67 2.31 -8.25
C GLU A 468 5.86 3.83 -8.11
N ARG A 469 5.01 4.50 -7.34
CA ARG A 469 5.14 5.94 -7.09
C ARG A 469 6.39 6.29 -6.30
N LYS A 470 6.79 5.45 -5.34
CA LYS A 470 8.09 5.59 -4.65
C LYS A 470 9.25 5.48 -5.63
N ARG A 471 9.25 4.43 -6.46
CA ARG A 471 10.26 4.24 -7.50
C ARG A 471 10.32 5.40 -8.49
N LEU A 472 9.18 5.94 -8.87
CA LEU A 472 9.10 7.12 -9.72
C LEU A 472 9.83 8.31 -9.10
N LEU A 473 9.60 8.61 -7.82
CA LEU A 473 10.27 9.70 -7.12
C LEU A 473 11.78 9.45 -6.96
N GLU A 474 12.19 8.21 -6.67
CA GLU A 474 13.60 7.81 -6.61
C GLU A 474 14.31 7.98 -7.96
N GLU A 475 13.71 7.48 -9.05
CA GLU A 475 14.28 7.60 -10.40
C GLU A 475 14.26 9.05 -10.90
N LEU A 476 13.26 9.85 -10.55
CA LEU A 476 13.23 11.30 -10.84
C LEU A 476 14.42 12.00 -10.18
N GLY A 477 14.73 11.66 -8.93
CA GLY A 477 15.91 12.16 -8.24
C GLY A 477 17.21 11.75 -8.94
N ILE A 478 17.34 10.51 -9.35
CA ILE A 478 18.53 10.00 -10.04
C ILE A 478 18.72 10.68 -11.40
N VAL A 479 17.71 10.63 -12.25
CA VAL A 479 17.74 11.17 -13.62
C VAL A 479 17.88 12.69 -13.58
N GLY A 480 17.16 13.37 -12.67
CA GLY A 480 17.23 14.82 -12.50
C GLY A 480 18.62 15.28 -12.05
N ASN A 481 19.22 14.63 -11.07
CA ASN A 481 20.60 14.95 -10.63
C ASN A 481 21.61 14.73 -11.75
N ARG A 482 21.49 13.69 -12.55
CA ARG A 482 22.36 13.45 -13.72
C ARG A 482 22.19 14.54 -14.77
N ALA A 483 20.94 14.90 -15.09
CA ALA A 483 20.65 15.98 -16.03
C ALA A 483 21.25 17.33 -15.57
N ILE A 484 21.09 17.66 -14.29
CA ILE A 484 21.69 18.88 -13.71
C ILE A 484 23.22 18.84 -13.84
N HIS A 485 23.82 17.68 -13.57
CA HIS A 485 25.28 17.51 -13.71
C HIS A 485 25.76 17.72 -15.15
N GLU A 486 25.07 17.14 -16.13
CA GLU A 486 25.40 17.31 -17.55
C GLU A 486 25.22 18.77 -18.01
N ILE A 487 24.11 19.40 -17.62
CA ILE A 487 23.87 20.84 -17.91
C ILE A 487 24.95 21.71 -17.30
N ALA A 488 25.29 21.49 -16.03
CA ALA A 488 26.33 22.23 -15.34
C ALA A 488 27.71 22.05 -15.99
N SER A 489 28.02 20.81 -16.39
CA SER A 489 29.28 20.51 -17.10
C SER A 489 29.37 21.18 -18.47
N HIS A 490 28.24 21.18 -19.22
CA HIS A 490 28.18 21.80 -20.53
C HIS A 490 28.35 23.32 -20.44
N ASN A 491 27.77 23.95 -19.42
CA ASN A 491 27.84 25.40 -19.21
C ASN A 491 29.04 25.86 -18.36
N GLY A 492 29.92 24.94 -17.96
CA GLY A 492 31.09 25.26 -17.14
C GLY A 492 30.77 25.71 -15.71
N TRP A 493 29.58 25.39 -15.19
CA TRP A 493 29.18 25.77 -13.84
C TRP A 493 29.91 24.92 -12.78
N LYS A 494 30.48 25.64 -11.82
CA LYS A 494 31.17 24.97 -10.70
C LYS A 494 30.19 24.47 -9.65
N ASP A 495 30.65 23.52 -8.83
CA ASP A 495 29.90 23.09 -7.66
C ASP A 495 29.65 24.28 -6.73
N GLY A 496 28.40 24.45 -6.28
CA GLY A 496 27.98 25.59 -5.46
C GLY A 496 27.58 26.84 -6.23
N SER A 497 27.62 26.83 -7.57
CA SER A 497 27.10 27.99 -8.34
C SER A 497 25.60 28.16 -8.12
N THR A 498 25.11 29.41 -8.21
CA THR A 498 23.71 29.76 -7.98
C THR A 498 22.76 28.99 -8.89
N GLU A 499 23.13 28.82 -10.16
CA GLU A 499 22.33 28.13 -11.18
C GLU A 499 22.21 26.62 -10.83
N LYS A 500 23.32 26.00 -10.44
CA LYS A 500 23.32 24.58 -10.06
C LYS A 500 22.53 24.33 -8.76
N VAL A 501 22.68 25.23 -7.77
CA VAL A 501 21.91 25.18 -6.51
C VAL A 501 20.43 25.38 -6.79
N ALA A 502 20.06 26.34 -7.67
CA ALA A 502 18.67 26.57 -8.03
C ALA A 502 18.01 25.34 -8.70
N LEU A 503 18.72 24.69 -9.64
CA LEU A 503 18.21 23.48 -10.29
C LEU A 503 18.03 22.30 -9.29
N HIS A 504 18.97 22.12 -8.36
CA HIS A 504 18.81 21.13 -7.30
C HIS A 504 17.65 21.48 -6.35
N GLY A 505 17.45 22.77 -6.06
CA GLY A 505 16.31 23.25 -5.28
C GLY A 505 14.98 22.95 -5.97
N MET A 506 14.87 23.17 -7.27
CA MET A 506 13.68 22.82 -8.07
C MET A 506 13.42 21.32 -8.07
N LEU A 507 14.46 20.50 -8.26
CA LEU A 507 14.32 19.04 -8.23
C LEU A 507 13.87 18.54 -6.86
N GLY A 508 14.33 19.15 -5.78
CA GLY A 508 13.93 18.81 -4.41
C GLY A 508 12.52 19.28 -4.03
N ALA A 509 11.92 20.18 -4.79
CA ALA A 509 10.56 20.69 -4.57
C ALA A 509 9.46 19.83 -5.26
N ILE A 510 9.86 18.94 -6.19
CA ILE A 510 8.97 17.98 -6.87
C ILE A 510 8.79 16.72 -6.00
#